data_b61b8eea4ef0c61c62da1fc90422d728
#
_entry.id   b61b8eea4ef0c61c62da1fc90422d728
#
_cell.length_a   1.000
_cell.length_b   1.000
_cell.length_c   1.000
_cell.angle_alpha   90.00
_cell.angle_beta   90.00
_cell.angle_gamma   90.00
#
_symmetry.space_group_name_H-M   'P 1'
#
loop_
_entity.id
_entity.type
_entity.pdbx_description
1 polymer ?
#
loop_
_entity_poly.entity_id
_entity_poly.type
_entity_poly.pdbx_seq_one_letter_code
_entity_poly.pdbx_strand_id
1 'polypeptide(L)'
;IKTGKCPEDCKYCSQSARYDSKLEAEKRIEVEKVISEAKEALASGSSRFCMGAAWRNPHERDMPYVLEMVKEVKALGLETCMTLGMLNQSQAERLKDAGLDYYNHNLDTSREYYPNVITTRSYDDRLNTLDHVRQAGMKVCSGGIVGLGENSKDRIGLLHELATLAIHPESVPINMLVPIEGTPLAGVEKLDV
;
A
#
# COMPACT_ATOMS: atom_id res chain seq x y z
N ILE A 1 8.46 -7.01 2.77
CA ILE A 1 8.45 -8.43 3.12
C ILE A 1 8.39 -9.36 1.91
N LYS A 2 8.07 -8.84 0.73
CA LYS A 2 8.18 -9.51 -0.57
C LYS A 2 8.31 -8.48 -1.68
N THR A 3 9.29 -8.63 -2.58
CA THR A 3 9.60 -7.71 -3.67
C THR A 3 9.29 -8.35 -5.03
N GLY A 4 8.74 -7.57 -5.96
CA GLY A 4 8.51 -7.95 -7.35
C GLY A 4 7.40 -8.97 -7.60
N LYS A 5 7.17 -9.23 -8.89
CA LYS A 5 6.14 -10.18 -9.39
C LYS A 5 4.73 -9.95 -8.87
N CYS A 6 4.35 -8.67 -8.69
CA CYS A 6 2.96 -8.32 -8.44
C CYS A 6 2.14 -8.51 -9.74
N PRO A 7 0.97 -9.17 -9.71
CA PRO A 7 0.17 -9.42 -10.91
C PRO A 7 -0.59 -8.18 -11.42
N GLU A 8 -0.59 -7.09 -10.64
CA GLU A 8 -1.24 -5.83 -11.01
C GLU A 8 -0.46 -5.08 -12.10
N ASP A 9 -1.16 -4.21 -12.84
CA ASP A 9 -0.63 -3.43 -13.95
C ASP A 9 -0.46 -1.94 -13.65
N CYS A 10 -0.29 -1.56 -12.38
CA CYS A 10 -0.07 -0.17 -12.00
C CYS A 10 1.07 0.43 -12.82
N LYS A 11 0.78 1.37 -13.73
CA LYS A 11 1.71 1.88 -14.76
C LYS A 11 2.96 2.57 -14.21
N TYR A 12 2.94 2.96 -12.94
CA TYR A 12 4.07 3.60 -12.25
C TYR A 12 4.95 2.61 -11.48
N CYS A 13 4.49 1.35 -11.30
CA CYS A 13 5.03 0.47 -10.27
C CYS A 13 6.07 -0.52 -10.83
N SER A 14 7.31 -0.41 -10.33
CA SER A 14 8.38 -1.36 -10.65
C SER A 14 8.13 -2.78 -10.14
N GLN A 15 7.20 -2.96 -9.19
CA GLN A 15 6.88 -4.27 -8.61
C GLN A 15 6.01 -5.14 -9.52
N SER A 16 5.42 -4.55 -10.59
CA SER A 16 4.55 -5.26 -11.52
C SER A 16 5.30 -6.34 -12.31
N ALA A 17 4.71 -7.53 -12.40
CA ALA A 17 5.23 -8.60 -13.27
C ALA A 17 4.98 -8.34 -14.76
N ARG A 18 4.26 -7.27 -15.10
CA ARG A 18 3.87 -6.93 -16.47
C ARG A 18 4.87 -6.01 -17.16
N TYR A 19 5.83 -5.46 -16.41
CA TYR A 19 6.80 -4.49 -16.90
C TYR A 19 8.23 -4.97 -16.67
N ASP A 20 9.15 -4.63 -17.58
CA ASP A 20 10.57 -4.94 -17.48
C ASP A 20 11.32 -3.80 -16.78
N SER A 21 11.02 -3.62 -15.50
CA SER A 21 11.70 -2.61 -14.66
C SER A 21 13.07 -3.06 -14.14
N LYS A 22 13.55 -4.23 -14.58
CA LYS A 22 14.80 -4.87 -14.12
C LYS A 22 14.87 -5.10 -12.61
N LEU A 23 13.72 -4.99 -11.91
CA LEU A 23 13.64 -5.27 -10.49
C LEU A 23 13.75 -6.78 -10.25
N GLU A 24 14.77 -7.20 -9.54
CA GLU A 24 14.90 -8.58 -9.11
C GLU A 24 13.82 -8.92 -8.08
N ALA A 25 13.11 -10.02 -8.34
CA ALA A 25 12.07 -10.45 -7.45
C ALA A 25 12.67 -11.23 -6.28
N GLU A 26 12.36 -10.80 -5.07
CA GLU A 26 12.75 -11.47 -3.85
C GLU A 26 11.62 -12.32 -3.30
N LYS A 27 11.99 -13.44 -2.67
CA LYS A 27 11.06 -14.26 -1.91
C LYS A 27 10.64 -13.52 -0.63
N ARG A 28 9.68 -14.09 0.09
CA ARG A 28 9.37 -13.62 1.45
C ARG A 28 10.63 -13.66 2.30
N ILE A 29 10.89 -12.57 3.00
CA ILE A 29 12.00 -12.49 3.96
C ILE A 29 11.64 -13.26 5.22
N GLU A 30 12.64 -13.73 5.96
CA GLU A 30 12.41 -14.43 7.22
C GLU A 30 11.88 -13.47 8.30
N VAL A 31 11.03 -13.97 9.20
CA VAL A 31 10.42 -13.18 10.28
C VAL A 31 11.48 -12.55 11.17
N GLU A 32 12.53 -13.30 11.50
CA GLU A 32 13.66 -12.85 12.32
C GLU A 32 14.36 -11.62 11.72
N LYS A 33 14.48 -11.58 10.40
CA LYS A 33 15.06 -10.41 9.72
C LYS A 33 14.17 -9.18 9.86
N VAL A 34 12.85 -9.33 9.71
CA VAL A 34 11.89 -8.23 9.93
C VAL A 34 11.99 -7.71 11.36
N ILE A 35 12.08 -8.60 12.34
CA ILE A 35 12.24 -8.24 13.76
C ILE A 35 13.54 -7.48 13.98
N SER A 36 14.64 -7.91 13.35
CA SER A 36 15.93 -7.21 13.44
C SER A 36 15.84 -5.79 12.89
N GLU A 37 15.26 -5.62 11.69
CA GLU A 37 15.06 -4.32 11.06
C GLU A 37 14.11 -3.41 11.88
N ALA A 38 13.07 -3.98 12.49
CA ALA A 38 12.17 -3.25 13.37
C ALA A 38 12.88 -2.76 14.66
N LYS A 39 13.78 -3.56 15.24
CA LYS A 39 14.60 -3.15 16.39
C LYS A 39 15.57 -2.02 16.04
N GLU A 40 16.18 -2.08 14.86
CA GLU A 40 17.06 -1.01 14.36
C GLU A 40 16.28 0.29 14.14
N ALA A 41 15.07 0.20 13.55
CA ALA A 41 14.18 1.34 13.38
C ALA A 41 13.78 1.96 14.74
N LEU A 42 13.42 1.12 15.72
CA LEU A 42 13.10 1.58 17.07
C LEU A 42 14.30 2.27 17.75
N ALA A 43 15.48 1.68 17.64
CA ALA A 43 16.72 2.27 18.18
C ALA A 43 17.07 3.60 17.52
N SER A 44 16.65 3.79 16.23
CA SER A 44 16.80 5.04 15.49
C SER A 44 15.70 6.07 15.78
N GLY A 45 14.79 5.79 16.74
CA GLY A 45 13.74 6.71 17.18
C GLY A 45 12.45 6.63 16.36
N SER A 46 12.26 5.60 15.53
CA SER A 46 11.00 5.41 14.80
C SER A 46 9.86 5.06 15.75
N SER A 47 8.68 5.66 15.55
CA SER A 47 7.46 5.34 16.29
C SER A 47 6.58 4.30 15.57
N ARG A 48 6.77 4.13 14.24
CA ARG A 48 5.99 3.23 13.38
C ARG A 48 6.91 2.44 12.47
N PHE A 49 6.56 1.16 12.26
CA PHE A 49 7.23 0.28 11.31
C PHE A 49 6.25 -0.20 10.24
N CYS A 50 6.58 0.08 8.97
CA CYS A 50 5.74 -0.25 7.83
C CYS A 50 6.30 -1.45 7.09
N MET A 51 5.44 -2.45 6.82
CA MET A 51 5.78 -3.69 6.13
C MET A 51 4.94 -3.82 4.85
N GLY A 52 5.59 -4.03 3.73
CA GLY A 52 4.91 -4.13 2.43
C GLY A 52 5.22 -5.42 1.68
N ALA A 53 4.24 -5.91 0.92
CA ALA A 53 4.41 -7.03 0.00
C ALA A 53 3.85 -6.70 -1.38
N ALA A 54 4.59 -7.07 -2.42
CA ALA A 54 4.17 -6.93 -3.81
C ALA A 54 3.12 -8.00 -4.16
N TRP A 55 1.89 -7.81 -3.64
CA TRP A 55 0.73 -8.68 -3.85
C TRP A 55 -0.48 -7.92 -4.38
N ARG A 56 -1.34 -8.64 -5.10
CA ARG A 56 -2.72 -8.19 -5.37
C ARG A 56 -3.55 -8.25 -4.08
N ASN A 57 -3.44 -9.36 -3.36
CA ASN A 57 -4.03 -9.65 -2.06
C ASN A 57 -3.20 -10.76 -1.39
N PRO A 58 -3.18 -10.85 -0.07
CA PRO A 58 -2.50 -11.95 0.61
C PRO A 58 -3.26 -13.26 0.36
N HIS A 59 -2.51 -14.35 0.09
CA HIS A 59 -3.11 -15.68 0.04
C HIS A 59 -3.32 -16.21 1.46
N GLU A 60 -4.31 -17.06 1.67
CA GLU A 60 -4.59 -17.66 2.98
C GLU A 60 -3.39 -18.42 3.56
N ARG A 61 -2.60 -19.07 2.72
CA ARG A 61 -1.35 -19.74 3.11
C ARG A 61 -0.26 -18.79 3.64
N ASP A 62 -0.34 -17.51 3.28
CA ASP A 62 0.63 -16.48 3.67
C ASP A 62 0.20 -15.72 4.94
N MET A 63 -1.08 -15.83 5.31
CA MET A 63 -1.62 -15.12 6.48
C MET A 63 -0.94 -15.49 7.79
N PRO A 64 -0.66 -16.76 8.13
CA PRO A 64 0.06 -17.09 9.38
C PRO A 64 1.40 -16.36 9.50
N TYR A 65 2.19 -16.33 8.44
CA TYR A 65 3.45 -15.60 8.36
C TYR A 65 3.29 -14.10 8.56
N VAL A 66 2.28 -13.49 7.94
CA VAL A 66 1.99 -12.06 8.08
C VAL A 66 1.55 -11.72 9.51
N LEU A 67 0.67 -12.54 10.08
CA LEU A 67 0.16 -12.33 11.44
C LEU A 67 1.26 -12.45 12.51
N GLU A 68 2.20 -13.36 12.32
CA GLU A 68 3.37 -13.52 13.18
C GLU A 68 4.23 -12.24 13.16
N MET A 69 4.56 -11.70 11.98
CA MET A 69 5.29 -10.44 11.86
C MET A 69 4.61 -9.28 12.58
N VAL A 70 3.28 -9.14 12.43
CA VAL A 70 2.52 -8.08 13.11
C VAL A 70 2.69 -8.21 14.62
N LYS A 71 2.49 -9.41 15.18
CA LYS A 71 2.60 -9.66 16.63
C LYS A 71 3.99 -9.34 17.17
N GLU A 72 5.02 -9.82 16.48
CA GLU A 72 6.41 -9.64 16.91
C GLU A 72 6.84 -8.16 16.85
N VAL A 73 6.52 -7.45 15.76
CA VAL A 73 6.82 -6.02 15.64
C VAL A 73 6.02 -5.20 16.67
N LYS A 74 4.75 -5.56 16.89
CA LYS A 74 3.90 -4.91 17.91
C LYS A 74 4.46 -5.10 19.32
N ALA A 75 5.00 -6.26 19.63
CA ALA A 75 5.62 -6.56 20.93
C ALA A 75 6.87 -5.70 21.22
N LEU A 76 7.50 -5.11 20.20
CA LEU A 76 8.60 -4.15 20.37
C LEU A 76 8.12 -2.76 20.81
N GLY A 77 6.80 -2.49 20.84
CA GLY A 77 6.23 -1.20 21.19
C GLY A 77 6.07 -0.23 20.01
N LEU A 78 6.33 -0.65 18.80
CA LEU A 78 6.10 0.14 17.57
C LEU A 78 4.62 0.14 17.17
N GLU A 79 4.14 1.23 16.59
CA GLU A 79 2.93 1.18 15.76
C GLU A 79 3.24 0.34 14.51
N THR A 80 2.33 -0.55 14.16
CA THR A 80 2.46 -1.43 12.99
C THR A 80 1.65 -0.92 11.82
N CYS A 81 2.22 -0.95 10.62
CA CYS A 81 1.54 -0.60 9.38
C CYS A 81 1.82 -1.66 8.31
N MET A 82 0.80 -2.05 7.54
CA MET A 82 0.96 -2.99 6.44
C MET A 82 0.36 -2.51 5.12
N THR A 83 1.02 -2.93 4.02
CA THR A 83 0.55 -2.78 2.64
C THR A 83 0.64 -4.14 1.95
N LEU A 84 -0.49 -4.84 1.82
CA LEU A 84 -0.54 -6.21 1.29
C LEU A 84 -1.44 -6.34 0.05
N GLY A 85 -1.86 -5.20 -0.53
CA GLY A 85 -2.87 -5.16 -1.57
C GLY A 85 -4.29 -5.14 -1.01
N MET A 86 -5.25 -5.78 -1.69
CA MET A 86 -6.65 -5.83 -1.25
C MET A 86 -6.83 -6.79 -0.08
N LEU A 87 -7.77 -6.50 0.81
CA LEU A 87 -8.18 -7.38 1.90
C LEU A 87 -9.67 -7.69 1.80
N ASN A 88 -10.04 -8.91 2.14
CA ASN A 88 -11.41 -9.22 2.52
C ASN A 88 -11.62 -8.98 4.03
N GLN A 89 -12.88 -9.03 4.47
CA GLN A 89 -13.25 -8.75 5.86
C GLN A 89 -12.52 -9.65 6.87
N SER A 90 -12.49 -10.96 6.62
CA SER A 90 -11.83 -11.92 7.52
C SER A 90 -10.32 -11.68 7.64
N GLN A 91 -9.65 -11.30 6.55
CA GLN A 91 -8.23 -10.96 6.57
C GLN A 91 -7.98 -9.69 7.39
N ALA A 92 -8.83 -8.67 7.23
CA ALA A 92 -8.74 -7.42 7.99
C ALA A 92 -8.94 -7.66 9.50
N GLU A 93 -9.94 -8.45 9.89
CA GLU A 93 -10.20 -8.82 11.29
C GLU A 93 -9.01 -9.56 11.91
N ARG A 94 -8.47 -10.56 11.22
CA ARG A 94 -7.30 -11.32 11.71
C ARG A 94 -6.05 -10.46 11.86
N LEU A 95 -5.83 -9.50 10.96
CA LEU A 95 -4.73 -8.53 11.07
C LEU A 95 -4.92 -7.63 12.30
N LYS A 96 -6.14 -7.15 12.52
CA LYS A 96 -6.49 -6.38 13.72
C LYS A 96 -6.25 -7.17 15.00
N ASP A 97 -6.71 -8.41 15.05
CA ASP A 97 -6.53 -9.31 16.21
C ASP A 97 -5.05 -9.61 16.49
N ALA A 98 -4.22 -9.61 15.44
CA ALA A 98 -2.78 -9.74 15.58
C ALA A 98 -2.10 -8.47 16.11
N GLY A 99 -2.81 -7.33 16.18
CA GLY A 99 -2.32 -6.06 16.70
C GLY A 99 -1.93 -5.04 15.63
N LEU A 100 -2.39 -5.19 14.37
CA LEU A 100 -2.13 -4.21 13.33
C LEU A 100 -2.85 -2.90 13.64
N ASP A 101 -2.10 -1.79 13.65
CA ASP A 101 -2.62 -0.46 13.94
C ASP A 101 -3.13 0.24 12.68
N TYR A 102 -2.35 0.21 11.59
CA TYR A 102 -2.62 0.90 10.34
C TYR A 102 -2.61 -0.07 9.15
N TYR A 103 -3.51 0.16 8.22
CA TYR A 103 -3.43 -0.44 6.90
C TYR A 103 -3.25 0.65 5.83
N ASN A 104 -2.20 0.52 5.01
CA ASN A 104 -1.94 1.43 3.91
C ASN A 104 -2.58 0.87 2.63
N HIS A 105 -3.50 1.64 2.05
CA HIS A 105 -4.12 1.31 0.78
C HIS A 105 -4.53 2.59 0.06
N ASN A 106 -3.64 3.09 -0.79
CA ASN A 106 -3.83 4.36 -1.48
C ASN A 106 -4.91 4.27 -2.56
N LEU A 107 -5.63 5.35 -2.80
CA LEU A 107 -6.53 5.51 -3.96
C LEU A 107 -5.77 5.82 -5.25
N ASP A 108 -4.54 6.28 -5.12
CA ASP A 108 -3.56 6.64 -6.14
C ASP A 108 -3.92 7.92 -6.92
N THR A 109 -5.14 8.04 -7.44
CA THR A 109 -5.61 9.21 -8.21
C THR A 109 -7.14 9.36 -8.08
N SER A 110 -7.77 10.23 -8.88
CA SER A 110 -9.24 10.33 -8.93
C SER A 110 -9.89 9.07 -9.51
N ARG A 111 -11.16 8.86 -9.21
CA ARG A 111 -11.99 7.78 -9.79
C ARG A 111 -12.00 7.84 -11.33
N GLU A 112 -12.09 9.04 -11.88
CA GLU A 112 -12.17 9.28 -13.32
C GLU A 112 -10.86 8.95 -14.03
N TYR A 113 -9.73 9.28 -13.42
CA TYR A 113 -8.40 9.04 -14.02
C TYR A 113 -7.86 7.64 -13.72
N TYR A 114 -8.36 6.97 -12.70
CA TYR A 114 -7.87 5.67 -12.24
C TYR A 114 -7.72 4.61 -13.34
N PRO A 115 -8.69 4.43 -14.29
CA PRO A 115 -8.56 3.45 -15.36
C PRO A 115 -7.39 3.73 -16.33
N ASN A 116 -6.89 4.96 -16.38
CA ASN A 116 -5.70 5.31 -17.17
C ASN A 116 -4.40 4.80 -16.54
N VAL A 117 -4.42 4.49 -15.23
CA VAL A 117 -3.24 4.11 -14.45
C VAL A 117 -3.25 2.61 -14.13
N ILE A 118 -4.41 2.06 -13.79
CA ILE A 118 -4.57 0.67 -13.33
C ILE A 118 -5.82 0.07 -13.98
N THR A 119 -5.70 -1.11 -14.61
CA THR A 119 -6.83 -1.80 -15.25
C THR A 119 -7.14 -3.17 -14.65
N THR A 120 -6.24 -3.73 -13.85
CA THR A 120 -6.39 -5.07 -13.26
C THR A 120 -7.28 -5.12 -12.03
N ARG A 121 -7.66 -3.97 -11.47
CA ARG A 121 -8.64 -3.81 -10.39
C ARG A 121 -9.38 -2.49 -10.55
N SER A 122 -10.60 -2.42 -10.03
CA SER A 122 -11.42 -1.22 -10.06
C SER A 122 -11.07 -0.25 -8.92
N TYR A 123 -11.57 0.98 -9.05
CA TYR A 123 -11.50 1.96 -7.96
C TYR A 123 -12.33 1.52 -6.75
N ASP A 124 -13.47 0.87 -7.00
CA ASP A 124 -14.34 0.34 -5.94
C ASP A 124 -13.67 -0.80 -5.17
N ASP A 125 -12.81 -1.62 -5.79
CA ASP A 125 -12.01 -2.61 -5.06
C ASP A 125 -11.12 -1.96 -4.00
N ARG A 126 -10.62 -0.74 -4.27
CA ARG A 126 -9.85 0.03 -3.30
C ARG A 126 -10.72 0.51 -2.13
N LEU A 127 -11.86 1.11 -2.44
CA LEU A 127 -12.80 1.58 -1.42
C LEU A 127 -13.33 0.43 -0.55
N ASN A 128 -13.69 -0.69 -1.16
CA ASN A 128 -14.11 -1.90 -0.42
C ASN A 128 -13.02 -2.39 0.55
N THR A 129 -11.74 -2.32 0.15
CA THR A 129 -10.64 -2.67 1.06
C THR A 129 -10.55 -1.69 2.24
N LEU A 130 -10.72 -0.39 1.99
CA LEU A 130 -10.75 0.61 3.07
C LEU A 130 -11.92 0.38 4.04
N ASP A 131 -13.09 0.00 3.51
CA ASP A 131 -14.25 -0.34 4.32
C ASP A 131 -14.01 -1.56 5.21
N HIS A 132 -13.43 -2.64 4.66
CA HIS A 132 -13.07 -3.83 5.46
C HIS A 132 -12.08 -3.47 6.58
N VAL A 133 -11.09 -2.62 6.28
CA VAL A 133 -10.11 -2.13 7.26
C VAL A 133 -10.80 -1.34 8.38
N ARG A 134 -11.75 -0.46 8.03
CA ARG A 134 -12.53 0.33 8.98
C ARG A 134 -13.44 -0.54 9.85
N GLN A 135 -14.16 -1.47 9.24
CA GLN A 135 -15.05 -2.41 9.96
C GLN A 135 -14.27 -3.29 10.94
N ALA A 136 -13.03 -3.65 10.62
CA ALA A 136 -12.14 -4.35 11.53
C ALA A 136 -11.57 -3.46 12.66
N GLY A 137 -11.83 -2.15 12.67
CA GLY A 137 -11.36 -1.21 13.70
C GLY A 137 -9.88 -0.84 13.58
N MET A 138 -9.30 -0.95 12.39
CA MET A 138 -7.95 -0.44 12.10
C MET A 138 -7.99 1.01 11.61
N LYS A 139 -6.88 1.71 11.82
CA LYS A 139 -6.63 3.03 11.24
C LYS A 139 -6.25 2.89 9.76
N VAL A 140 -6.63 3.89 8.96
CA VAL A 140 -6.37 3.94 7.52
C VAL A 140 -5.25 4.91 7.20
N CYS A 141 -4.30 4.47 6.37
CA CYS A 141 -3.38 5.32 5.65
C CYS A 141 -3.76 5.23 4.16
N SER A 142 -4.31 6.30 3.58
CA SER A 142 -4.75 6.32 2.19
C SER A 142 -4.56 7.70 1.58
N GLY A 143 -3.89 7.74 0.45
CA GLY A 143 -3.57 8.95 -0.28
C GLY A 143 -3.41 8.67 -1.77
N GLY A 144 -2.47 9.36 -2.42
CA GLY A 144 -2.27 9.20 -3.85
C GLY A 144 -0.93 9.64 -4.36
N ILE A 145 -0.82 9.63 -5.68
CA ILE A 145 0.37 10.01 -6.42
C ILE A 145 0.00 11.12 -7.40
N VAL A 146 0.76 12.19 -7.41
CA VAL A 146 0.65 13.28 -8.38
C VAL A 146 1.74 13.17 -9.43
N GLY A 147 1.46 13.61 -10.66
CA GLY A 147 2.38 13.50 -11.79
C GLY A 147 2.24 12.20 -12.57
N LEU A 148 1.13 11.50 -12.46
CA LEU A 148 0.79 10.30 -13.25
C LEU A 148 0.36 10.63 -14.69
N GLY A 149 0.32 11.92 -15.07
CA GLY A 149 -0.27 12.44 -16.31
C GLY A 149 -1.70 12.96 -16.13
N GLU A 150 -2.17 12.99 -14.90
CA GLU A 150 -3.47 13.55 -14.49
C GLU A 150 -3.47 15.09 -14.55
N ASN A 151 -4.64 15.69 -14.62
CA ASN A 151 -4.81 17.13 -14.57
C ASN A 151 -5.22 17.61 -13.17
N SER A 152 -5.35 18.94 -12.99
CA SER A 152 -5.72 19.54 -11.70
C SER A 152 -7.09 19.10 -11.20
N LYS A 153 -8.05 18.83 -12.10
CA LYS A 153 -9.38 18.34 -11.71
C LYS A 153 -9.30 16.93 -11.11
N ASP A 154 -8.41 16.09 -11.64
CA ASP A 154 -8.19 14.75 -11.11
C ASP A 154 -7.55 14.81 -9.71
N ARG A 155 -6.59 15.70 -9.49
CA ARG A 155 -6.00 15.92 -8.15
C ARG A 155 -7.05 16.40 -7.14
N ILE A 156 -7.92 17.33 -7.54
CA ILE A 156 -9.06 17.77 -6.73
C ILE A 156 -10.01 16.60 -6.47
N GLY A 157 -10.31 15.79 -7.47
CA GLY A 157 -11.17 14.60 -7.34
C GLY A 157 -10.64 13.60 -6.31
N LEU A 158 -9.33 13.32 -6.31
CA LEU A 158 -8.69 12.48 -5.30
C LEU A 158 -8.87 13.06 -3.88
N LEU A 159 -8.57 14.35 -3.70
CA LEU A 159 -8.69 15.00 -2.39
C LEU A 159 -10.14 15.06 -1.92
N HIS A 160 -11.08 15.31 -2.84
CA HIS A 160 -12.51 15.30 -2.55
C HIS A 160 -12.98 13.91 -2.09
N GLU A 161 -12.60 12.83 -2.79
CA GLU A 161 -12.95 11.47 -2.39
C GLU A 161 -12.44 11.17 -0.97
N LEU A 162 -11.16 11.46 -0.68
CA LEU A 162 -10.57 11.24 0.64
C LEU A 162 -11.26 12.07 1.73
N ALA A 163 -11.66 13.31 1.43
CA ALA A 163 -12.32 14.22 2.36
C ALA A 163 -13.81 13.89 2.58
N THR A 164 -14.43 13.13 1.69
CA THR A 164 -15.85 12.75 1.78
C THR A 164 -16.08 11.31 2.21
N LEU A 165 -15.02 10.55 2.50
CA LEU A 165 -15.15 9.25 3.15
C LEU A 165 -15.88 9.41 4.48
N ALA A 166 -16.75 8.45 4.81
CA ALA A 166 -17.53 8.47 6.06
C ALA A 166 -16.66 8.61 7.32
N ILE A 167 -15.47 8.04 7.30
CA ILE A 167 -14.42 8.23 8.30
C ILE A 167 -13.13 8.59 7.54
N HIS A 168 -12.60 9.79 7.79
CA HIS A 168 -11.38 10.25 7.15
C HIS A 168 -10.19 9.34 7.48
N PRO A 169 -9.23 9.16 6.54
CA PRO A 169 -7.98 8.49 6.85
C PRO A 169 -7.19 9.26 7.91
N GLU A 170 -6.56 8.55 8.84
CA GLU A 170 -5.69 9.15 9.86
C GLU A 170 -4.34 9.61 9.27
N SER A 171 -4.00 9.11 8.08
CA SER A 171 -2.78 9.50 7.37
C SER A 171 -3.08 9.56 5.87
N VAL A 172 -2.72 10.68 5.23
CA VAL A 172 -2.95 10.94 3.80
C VAL A 172 -1.63 11.28 3.12
N PRO A 173 -0.84 10.26 2.69
CA PRO A 173 0.38 10.52 1.93
C PRO A 173 0.05 10.96 0.51
N ILE A 174 0.58 12.11 0.10
CA ILE A 174 0.58 12.55 -1.29
C ILE A 174 2.02 12.51 -1.80
N ASN A 175 2.29 11.60 -2.71
CA ASN A 175 3.62 11.37 -3.25
C ASN A 175 3.74 11.94 -4.67
N MET A 176 4.88 12.51 -5.00
CA MET A 176 5.20 12.85 -6.39
C MET A 176 5.73 11.61 -7.10
N LEU A 177 5.27 11.38 -8.33
CA LEU A 177 5.78 10.28 -9.15
C LEU A 177 7.28 10.41 -9.37
N VAL A 178 7.98 9.32 -9.10
CA VAL A 178 9.35 9.12 -9.58
C VAL A 178 9.27 8.18 -10.78
N PRO A 179 9.49 8.66 -12.02
CA PRO A 179 9.47 7.80 -13.21
C PRO A 179 10.53 6.70 -13.10
N ILE A 180 10.14 5.45 -13.35
CA ILE A 180 11.05 4.30 -13.28
C ILE A 180 11.17 3.68 -14.66
N GLU A 181 12.41 3.50 -15.13
CA GLU A 181 12.70 2.86 -16.40
C GLU A 181 12.06 1.47 -16.50
N GLY A 182 11.53 1.14 -17.67
CA GLY A 182 10.82 -0.11 -17.92
C GLY A 182 9.35 -0.12 -17.49
N THR A 183 8.87 0.96 -16.85
CA THR A 183 7.42 1.13 -16.57
C THR A 183 6.77 2.01 -17.65
N PRO A 184 5.44 1.88 -17.88
CA PRO A 184 4.75 2.73 -18.86
C PRO A 184 4.84 4.24 -18.61
N LEU A 185 5.02 4.67 -17.37
CA LEU A 185 5.16 6.08 -17.00
C LEU A 185 6.62 6.55 -16.87
N ALA A 186 7.58 5.78 -17.37
CA ALA A 186 9.00 6.16 -17.35
C ALA A 186 9.30 7.48 -18.09
N GLY A 187 8.54 7.80 -19.13
CA GLY A 187 8.70 9.00 -19.96
C GLY A 187 7.69 10.12 -19.67
N VAL A 188 6.92 10.01 -18.58
CA VAL A 188 5.94 11.05 -18.26
C VAL A 188 6.64 12.36 -17.88
N GLU A 189 6.07 13.48 -18.32
CA GLU A 189 6.58 14.80 -17.98
C GLU A 189 6.45 15.02 -16.46
N LYS A 190 7.54 15.50 -15.85
CA LYS A 190 7.53 15.82 -14.41
C LYS A 190 6.56 16.95 -14.12
N LEU A 191 5.74 16.74 -13.09
CA LEU A 191 4.89 17.79 -12.58
C LEU A 191 5.76 18.91 -12.01
N ASP A 192 5.58 20.13 -12.52
CA ASP A 192 6.14 21.35 -11.94
C ASP A 192 5.19 21.81 -10.81
N VAL A 193 5.75 22.05 -9.62
CA VAL A 193 5.01 22.37 -8.39
C VAL A 193 5.35 23.76 -7.92
#